data_709d12be304665ebe481bb3f021fe330
#
_entry.id   709d12be304665ebe481bb3f021fe330
#
_cell.length_a   1.000
_cell.length_b   1.000
_cell.length_c   1.000
_cell.angle_alpha   90.00
_cell.angle_beta   90.00
_cell.angle_gamma   90.00
#
_symmetry.space_group_name_H-M   'P 1'
#
loop_
_entity.id
_entity.type
_entity.pdbx_description
1 polymer ?
#
loop_
_entity_poly.entity_id
_entity_poly.type
_entity_poly.pdbx_seq_one_letter_code
_entity_poly.pdbx_strand_id
1 'polypeptide(L)'
;LGCESVALGFVAGETGAWLERGLVAQGLKTDFVHLDHGMTRINVKIKAGQETELNGAGPDIPESAMQALEEKLDRLQKGDILILAGSIPASLAQTTYERILARLEGRDIRAVVDATRDLLVNVLRYKPFLIKPNNHELSEIAGVKLTNDNEIVTAARMMQAKGARNVLVSMAGDGALLLDERGGVHRIGCPKGKVVNSVGAGDSMVAGFVAGYQQSGGDYAAALKLGTACGSATAFSLGLATKADIDKLLK
;
A
#
# COMPACT_ATOMS: atom_id res chain seq x y z
N LEU A 1 3.33 14.81 3.73
CA LEU A 1 2.04 14.93 4.43
C LEU A 1 2.20 15.24 5.92
N GLY A 2 3.43 15.24 6.45
CA GLY A 2 3.71 15.57 7.85
C GLY A 2 3.49 14.44 8.85
N CYS A 3 3.27 13.21 8.41
CA CYS A 3 3.22 12.04 9.29
C CYS A 3 4.63 11.48 9.47
N GLU A 4 5.03 11.20 10.71
CA GLU A 4 6.25 10.45 10.96
C GLU A 4 6.09 9.01 10.49
N SER A 5 7.08 8.52 9.77
CA SER A 5 7.12 7.15 9.27
C SER A 5 8.54 6.63 9.22
N VAL A 6 8.69 5.31 9.29
CA VAL A 6 9.97 4.62 9.16
C VAL A 6 9.83 3.58 8.04
N ALA A 7 10.72 3.63 7.06
CA ALA A 7 10.78 2.63 6.00
C ALA A 7 11.53 1.39 6.50
N LEU A 8 10.88 0.23 6.42
CA LEU A 8 11.42 -1.08 6.75
C LEU A 8 11.51 -1.94 5.49
N GLY A 9 12.42 -2.88 5.48
CA GLY A 9 12.61 -3.84 4.39
C GLY A 9 14.04 -4.35 4.32
N PHE A 10 14.39 -4.96 3.20
CA PHE A 10 15.72 -5.52 2.97
C PHE A 10 16.41 -4.73 1.86
N VAL A 11 17.68 -4.38 2.12
CA VAL A 11 18.53 -3.71 1.13
C VAL A 11 19.85 -4.45 0.99
N ALA A 12 20.43 -4.43 -0.21
CA ALA A 12 21.69 -5.11 -0.50
C ALA A 12 22.52 -4.34 -1.52
N GLY A 13 23.83 -4.39 -1.36
CA GLY A 13 24.81 -3.87 -2.30
C GLY A 13 24.65 -2.37 -2.61
N GLU A 14 25.31 -1.93 -3.68
CA GLU A 14 25.34 -0.51 -4.06
C GLU A 14 23.96 0.07 -4.38
N THR A 15 23.08 -0.71 -5.02
CA THR A 15 21.72 -0.26 -5.33
C THR A 15 20.87 -0.06 -4.07
N GLY A 16 21.08 -0.90 -3.04
CA GLY A 16 20.45 -0.73 -1.73
C GLY A 16 20.96 0.52 -1.02
N ALA A 17 22.27 0.70 -0.99
CA ALA A 17 22.90 1.89 -0.40
C ALA A 17 22.48 3.18 -1.12
N TRP A 18 22.36 3.14 -2.46
CA TRP A 18 21.86 4.27 -3.24
C TRP A 18 20.41 4.61 -2.91
N LEU A 19 19.54 3.61 -2.83
CA LEU A 19 18.14 3.77 -2.44
C LEU A 19 18.01 4.43 -1.05
N GLU A 20 18.72 3.90 -0.07
CA GLU A 20 18.66 4.39 1.30
C GLU A 20 19.16 5.83 1.42
N ARG A 21 20.32 6.14 0.81
CA ARG A 21 20.81 7.52 0.73
C ARG A 21 19.81 8.48 0.09
N GLY A 22 19.11 8.03 -0.96
CA GLY A 22 18.06 8.83 -1.63
C GLY A 22 16.87 9.13 -0.73
N LEU A 23 16.43 8.15 0.06
CA LEU A 23 15.33 8.33 1.02
C LEU A 23 15.73 9.26 2.17
N VAL A 24 16.92 9.04 2.75
CA VAL A 24 17.45 9.90 3.83
C VAL A 24 17.63 11.35 3.37
N ALA A 25 18.12 11.56 2.14
CA ALA A 25 18.27 12.89 1.55
C ALA A 25 16.92 13.62 1.37
N GLN A 26 15.81 12.89 1.27
CA GLN A 26 14.44 13.43 1.26
C GLN A 26 13.84 13.60 2.67
N GLY A 27 14.61 13.34 3.73
CA GLY A 27 14.19 13.48 5.11
C GLY A 27 13.37 12.29 5.65
N LEU A 28 13.37 11.16 4.94
CA LEU A 28 12.69 9.95 5.39
C LEU A 28 13.56 9.17 6.39
N LYS A 29 12.94 8.62 7.42
CA LYS A 29 13.59 7.71 8.35
C LYS A 29 13.60 6.31 7.75
N THR A 30 14.75 5.64 7.81
CA THR A 30 14.93 4.26 7.36
C THR A 30 15.44 3.41 8.52
N ASP A 31 15.01 2.15 8.60
CA ASP A 31 15.54 1.14 9.50
C ASP A 31 15.56 -0.21 8.76
N PHE A 32 16.27 -0.22 7.62
CA PHE A 32 16.39 -1.39 6.77
C PHE A 32 17.26 -2.50 7.41
N VAL A 33 17.03 -3.74 7.00
CA VAL A 33 17.92 -4.86 7.22
C VAL A 33 18.88 -4.93 6.04
N HIS A 34 20.16 -4.75 6.31
CA HIS A 34 21.21 -4.84 5.30
C HIS A 34 21.63 -6.29 5.10
N LEU A 35 21.60 -6.76 3.87
CA LEU A 35 22.03 -8.10 3.49
C LEU A 35 23.50 -8.07 3.05
N ASP A 36 24.24 -9.10 3.44
CA ASP A 36 25.68 -9.22 3.13
C ASP A 36 25.95 -9.48 1.64
N HIS A 37 24.99 -10.06 0.92
CA HIS A 37 25.15 -10.49 -0.46
C HIS A 37 24.01 -10.02 -1.35
N GLY A 38 24.30 -9.91 -2.65
CA GLY A 38 23.34 -9.54 -3.68
C GLY A 38 23.21 -8.03 -3.89
N MET A 39 22.15 -7.64 -4.59
CA MET A 39 21.83 -6.26 -4.94
C MET A 39 20.34 -6.03 -4.78
N THR A 40 19.94 -4.92 -4.19
CA THR A 40 18.51 -4.49 -4.22
C THR A 40 18.06 -4.39 -5.67
N ARG A 41 16.90 -4.99 -5.97
CA ARG A 41 16.39 -5.06 -7.34
C ARG A 41 16.09 -3.69 -7.92
N ILE A 42 16.26 -3.58 -9.22
CA ILE A 42 15.78 -2.45 -10.03
C ILE A 42 14.70 -2.99 -10.95
N ASN A 43 13.51 -2.42 -10.90
CA ASN A 43 12.44 -2.68 -11.86
C ASN A 43 12.42 -1.56 -12.88
N VAL A 44 12.45 -1.92 -14.17
CA VAL A 44 12.46 -0.96 -15.28
C VAL A 44 11.16 -1.08 -16.05
N LYS A 45 10.48 0.06 -16.25
CA LYS A 45 9.30 0.16 -17.10
C LYS A 45 9.64 0.92 -18.36
N ILE A 46 9.56 0.24 -19.51
CA ILE A 46 9.83 0.80 -20.83
C ILE A 46 8.50 1.17 -21.47
N LYS A 47 8.31 2.47 -21.74
CA LYS A 47 7.11 3.01 -22.42
C LYS A 47 7.45 3.35 -23.87
N ALA A 48 7.35 2.36 -24.77
CA ALA A 48 7.63 2.52 -26.19
C ALA A 48 6.54 1.80 -27.02
N GLY A 49 5.38 2.43 -27.15
CA GLY A 49 4.21 1.86 -27.83
C GLY A 49 3.44 0.88 -26.94
N GLN A 50 4.01 -0.27 -26.61
CA GLN A 50 3.53 -1.16 -25.55
C GLN A 50 4.39 -0.99 -24.31
N GLU A 51 3.76 -1.02 -23.13
CA GLU A 51 4.49 -1.00 -21.86
C GLU A 51 5.14 -2.37 -21.62
N THR A 52 6.45 -2.37 -21.42
CA THR A 52 7.23 -3.57 -21.10
C THR A 52 7.86 -3.38 -19.72
N GLU A 53 7.73 -4.39 -18.86
CA GLU A 53 8.34 -4.40 -17.53
C GLU A 53 9.49 -5.41 -17.46
N LEU A 54 10.64 -4.95 -16.97
CA LEU A 54 11.76 -5.81 -16.59
C LEU A 54 11.87 -5.79 -15.06
N ASN A 55 11.44 -6.87 -14.45
CA ASN A 55 11.40 -7.00 -13.00
C ASN A 55 12.59 -7.83 -12.51
N GLY A 56 13.51 -7.21 -11.78
CA GLY A 56 14.63 -7.89 -11.14
C GLY A 56 14.17 -8.83 -10.02
N ALA A 57 14.84 -9.95 -9.84
CA ALA A 57 14.52 -10.94 -8.79
C ALA A 57 14.82 -10.40 -7.37
N GLY A 58 15.83 -9.55 -7.23
CA GLY A 58 16.34 -9.09 -5.94
C GLY A 58 17.28 -10.11 -5.29
N PRO A 59 17.82 -9.79 -4.12
CA PRO A 59 18.73 -10.67 -3.38
C PRO A 59 17.94 -11.78 -2.67
N ASP A 60 18.65 -12.87 -2.37
CA ASP A 60 18.13 -13.89 -1.46
C ASP A 60 18.09 -13.33 -0.03
N ILE A 61 16.99 -13.58 0.66
CA ILE A 61 16.77 -13.11 2.03
C ILE A 61 16.87 -14.32 2.96
N PRO A 62 17.95 -14.44 3.74
CA PRO A 62 18.10 -15.54 4.69
C PRO A 62 17.14 -15.38 5.87
N GLU A 63 16.85 -16.48 6.54
CA GLU A 63 15.96 -16.50 7.72
C GLU A 63 16.44 -15.57 8.83
N SER A 64 17.77 -15.44 9.01
CA SER A 64 18.34 -14.48 9.98
C SER A 64 17.98 -13.04 9.69
N ALA A 65 17.92 -12.64 8.41
CA ALA A 65 17.48 -11.30 8.02
C ALA A 65 15.97 -11.12 8.25
N MET A 66 15.17 -12.17 7.99
CA MET A 66 13.73 -12.12 8.31
C MET A 66 13.50 -11.97 9.83
N GLN A 67 14.27 -12.68 10.66
CA GLN A 67 14.25 -12.53 12.12
C GLN A 67 14.62 -11.11 12.54
N ALA A 68 15.66 -10.53 11.95
CA ALA A 68 16.05 -9.13 12.22
C ALA A 68 14.94 -8.13 11.86
N LEU A 69 14.19 -8.36 10.77
CA LEU A 69 13.00 -7.56 10.45
C LEU A 69 11.90 -7.74 11.51
N GLU A 70 11.65 -8.97 11.94
CA GLU A 70 10.66 -9.27 12.98
C GLU A 70 10.98 -8.60 14.31
N GLU A 71 12.26 -8.55 14.72
CA GLU A 71 12.70 -7.82 15.92
C GLU A 71 12.45 -6.31 15.83
N LYS A 72 12.54 -5.74 14.62
CA LYS A 72 12.14 -4.34 14.38
C LYS A 72 10.62 -4.15 14.51
N LEU A 73 9.84 -5.09 13.99
CA LEU A 73 8.38 -5.07 14.10
C LEU A 73 7.90 -5.25 15.56
N ASP A 74 8.67 -5.95 16.40
CA ASP A 74 8.36 -6.10 17.83
C ASP A 74 8.42 -4.78 18.61
N ARG A 75 9.06 -3.75 18.06
CA ARG A 75 9.11 -2.41 18.68
C ARG A 75 7.84 -1.59 18.44
N LEU A 76 6.96 -2.03 17.55
CA LEU A 76 5.69 -1.36 17.29
C LEU A 76 4.87 -1.29 18.60
N GLN A 77 4.20 -0.17 18.80
CA GLN A 77 3.38 0.09 19.97
C GLN A 77 1.89 0.07 19.61
N LYS A 78 1.05 -0.11 20.63
CA LYS A 78 -0.40 0.03 20.49
C LYS A 78 -0.76 1.34 19.78
N GLY A 79 -1.57 1.23 18.74
CA GLY A 79 -2.01 2.38 17.93
C GLY A 79 -1.14 2.71 16.75
N ASP A 80 0.07 2.11 16.64
CA ASP A 80 0.90 2.25 15.44
C ASP A 80 0.18 1.68 14.21
N ILE A 81 0.59 2.17 13.04
CA ILE A 81 0.09 1.69 11.75
C ILE A 81 1.25 1.00 11.02
N LEU A 82 1.07 -0.27 10.72
CA LEU A 82 1.97 -1.03 9.85
C LEU A 82 1.38 -1.12 8.45
N ILE A 83 2.13 -0.65 7.45
CA ILE A 83 1.75 -0.78 6.05
C ILE A 83 2.57 -1.91 5.43
N LEU A 84 1.89 -2.96 4.98
CA LEU A 84 2.45 -4.05 4.19
C LEU A 84 2.06 -3.84 2.73
N ALA A 85 3.03 -3.48 1.90
CA ALA A 85 2.82 -3.19 0.48
C ALA A 85 3.89 -3.86 -0.39
N GLY A 86 3.54 -4.12 -1.63
CA GLY A 86 4.41 -4.71 -2.63
C GLY A 86 4.39 -6.24 -2.68
N SER A 87 5.27 -6.77 -3.53
CA SER A 87 5.40 -8.22 -3.75
C SER A 87 6.36 -8.85 -2.76
N ILE A 88 6.08 -10.08 -2.36
CA ILE A 88 7.00 -10.89 -1.58
C ILE A 88 8.13 -11.37 -2.50
N PRO A 89 9.42 -11.20 -2.12
CA PRO A 89 10.55 -11.74 -2.86
C PRO A 89 10.46 -13.27 -3.02
N ALA A 90 10.94 -13.78 -4.15
CA ALA A 90 10.87 -15.23 -4.45
C ALA A 90 11.62 -16.12 -3.45
N SER A 91 12.61 -15.57 -2.74
CA SER A 91 13.35 -16.26 -1.68
C SER A 91 12.57 -16.41 -0.37
N LEU A 92 11.45 -15.70 -0.21
CA LEU A 92 10.58 -15.78 0.95
C LEU A 92 9.30 -16.56 0.66
N ALA A 93 8.74 -17.18 1.68
CA ALA A 93 7.45 -17.85 1.57
C ALA A 93 6.34 -16.86 1.24
N GLN A 94 5.39 -17.27 0.38
CA GLN A 94 4.21 -16.44 0.06
C GLN A 94 3.34 -16.14 1.29
N THR A 95 3.55 -16.85 2.39
CA THR A 95 2.91 -16.62 3.71
C THR A 95 3.62 -15.58 4.58
N THR A 96 4.61 -14.84 4.04
CA THR A 96 5.40 -13.87 4.83
C THR A 96 4.51 -12.79 5.47
N TYR A 97 3.52 -12.26 4.76
CA TYR A 97 2.58 -11.28 5.36
C TYR A 97 1.72 -11.89 6.46
N GLU A 98 1.30 -13.13 6.29
CA GLU A 98 0.60 -13.89 7.34
C GLU A 98 1.49 -14.07 8.58
N ARG A 99 2.76 -14.47 8.39
CA ARG A 99 3.75 -14.60 9.47
C ARG A 99 3.92 -13.29 10.25
N ILE A 100 4.05 -12.16 9.56
CA ILE A 100 4.17 -10.83 10.17
C ILE A 100 2.90 -10.51 10.97
N LEU A 101 1.73 -10.68 10.38
CA LEU A 101 0.47 -10.35 11.05
C LEU A 101 0.15 -11.26 12.23
N ALA A 102 0.49 -12.56 12.15
CA ALA A 102 0.36 -13.49 13.27
C ALA A 102 1.23 -13.06 14.46
N ARG A 103 2.45 -12.58 14.20
CA ARG A 103 3.36 -12.08 15.25
C ARG A 103 2.81 -10.84 15.97
N LEU A 104 2.03 -10.03 15.27
CA LEU A 104 1.48 -8.78 15.80
C LEU A 104 0.06 -8.94 16.37
N GLU A 105 -0.50 -10.15 16.30
CA GLU A 105 -1.86 -10.41 16.78
C GLU A 105 -2.02 -10.07 18.27
N GLY A 106 -3.13 -9.43 18.63
CA GLY A 106 -3.41 -8.99 20.00
C GLY A 106 -2.67 -7.73 20.45
N ARG A 107 -1.77 -7.15 19.65
CA ARG A 107 -0.98 -5.95 20.02
C ARG A 107 -1.65 -4.62 19.70
N ASP A 108 -2.85 -4.64 19.15
CA ASP A 108 -3.62 -3.44 18.77
C ASP A 108 -2.90 -2.54 17.75
N ILE A 109 -2.15 -3.17 16.83
CA ILE A 109 -1.51 -2.54 15.67
C ILE A 109 -2.51 -2.47 14.53
N ARG A 110 -2.59 -1.32 13.86
CA ARG A 110 -3.44 -1.16 12.66
C ARG A 110 -2.68 -1.61 11.43
N ALA A 111 -2.92 -2.83 10.96
CA ALA A 111 -2.32 -3.32 9.71
C ALA A 111 -3.08 -2.79 8.50
N VAL A 112 -2.35 -2.20 7.56
CA VAL A 112 -2.82 -1.80 6.24
C VAL A 112 -2.15 -2.71 5.22
N VAL A 113 -2.92 -3.39 4.37
CA VAL A 113 -2.39 -4.35 3.42
C VAL A 113 -2.77 -3.94 1.99
N ASP A 114 -1.74 -3.65 1.19
CA ASP A 114 -1.84 -3.43 -0.25
C ASP A 114 -1.12 -4.57 -0.96
N ALA A 115 -1.86 -5.65 -1.19
CA ALA A 115 -1.37 -6.87 -1.83
C ALA A 115 -2.41 -7.39 -2.82
N THR A 116 -1.99 -8.29 -3.70
CA THR A 116 -2.85 -8.82 -4.76
C THR A 116 -3.26 -10.26 -4.49
N ARG A 117 -4.42 -10.66 -5.01
CA ARG A 117 -4.90 -12.06 -5.09
C ARG A 117 -4.81 -12.80 -3.75
N ASP A 118 -4.18 -13.97 -3.77
CA ASP A 118 -4.10 -14.87 -2.60
C ASP A 118 -3.41 -14.24 -1.39
N LEU A 119 -2.40 -13.39 -1.62
CA LEU A 119 -1.73 -12.66 -0.54
C LEU A 119 -2.71 -11.78 0.24
N LEU A 120 -3.64 -11.13 -0.48
CA LEU A 120 -4.66 -10.30 0.16
C LEU A 120 -5.70 -11.14 0.89
N VAL A 121 -6.17 -12.23 0.27
CA VAL A 121 -7.22 -13.08 0.86
C VAL A 121 -6.72 -13.79 2.12
N ASN A 122 -5.50 -14.29 2.10
CA ASN A 122 -4.91 -15.05 3.21
C ASN A 122 -4.71 -14.22 4.49
N VAL A 123 -4.49 -12.92 4.36
CA VAL A 123 -4.29 -12.04 5.52
C VAL A 123 -5.59 -11.57 6.18
N LEU A 124 -6.75 -11.78 5.54
CA LEU A 124 -8.03 -11.27 6.06
C LEU A 124 -8.40 -11.82 7.45
N ARG A 125 -8.00 -13.06 7.76
CA ARG A 125 -8.22 -13.66 9.09
C ARG A 125 -7.57 -12.89 10.24
N TYR A 126 -6.52 -12.09 9.96
CA TYR A 126 -5.86 -11.23 10.93
C TYR A 126 -6.53 -9.85 11.08
N LYS A 127 -7.68 -9.66 10.46
CA LYS A 127 -8.52 -8.46 10.56
C LYS A 127 -7.76 -7.16 10.25
N PRO A 128 -7.11 -7.04 9.07
CA PRO A 128 -6.39 -5.82 8.72
C PRO A 128 -7.32 -4.60 8.83
N PHE A 129 -6.76 -3.49 9.34
CA PHE A 129 -7.48 -2.22 9.46
C PHE A 129 -7.94 -1.70 8.10
N LEU A 130 -7.09 -1.84 7.08
CA LEU A 130 -7.41 -1.42 5.71
C LEU A 130 -6.83 -2.42 4.72
N ILE A 131 -7.61 -2.73 3.69
CA ILE A 131 -7.12 -3.33 2.45
C ILE A 131 -7.46 -2.40 1.28
N LYS A 132 -6.60 -2.40 0.24
CA LYS A 132 -6.83 -1.59 -0.96
C LYS A 132 -6.75 -2.39 -2.26
N PRO A 133 -7.71 -3.20 -2.62
CA PRO A 133 -7.81 -3.73 -3.98
C PRO A 133 -8.20 -2.64 -4.99
N ASN A 134 -7.78 -2.78 -6.25
CA ASN A 134 -8.44 -2.07 -7.33
C ASN A 134 -9.71 -2.81 -7.78
N ASN A 135 -10.53 -2.20 -8.63
CA ASN A 135 -11.80 -2.78 -9.08
C ASN A 135 -11.62 -4.09 -9.88
N HIS A 136 -10.48 -4.26 -10.57
CA HIS A 136 -10.17 -5.49 -11.31
C HIS A 136 -9.77 -6.61 -10.34
N GLU A 137 -8.88 -6.32 -9.39
CA GLU A 137 -8.46 -7.27 -8.34
C GLU A 137 -9.66 -7.71 -7.50
N LEU A 138 -10.55 -6.77 -7.14
CA LEU A 138 -11.76 -7.11 -6.39
C LEU A 138 -12.71 -7.97 -7.23
N SER A 139 -12.83 -7.72 -8.55
CA SER A 139 -13.61 -8.55 -9.47
C SER A 139 -13.03 -9.97 -9.58
N GLU A 140 -11.71 -10.11 -9.68
CA GLU A 140 -11.03 -11.42 -9.69
C GLU A 140 -11.32 -12.20 -8.40
N ILE A 141 -11.19 -11.56 -7.24
CA ILE A 141 -11.46 -12.18 -5.93
C ILE A 141 -12.93 -12.55 -5.76
N ALA A 142 -13.84 -11.73 -6.29
CA ALA A 142 -15.28 -12.00 -6.24
C ALA A 142 -15.73 -13.04 -7.26
N GLY A 143 -14.90 -13.36 -8.27
CA GLY A 143 -15.22 -14.28 -9.36
C GLY A 143 -16.27 -13.75 -10.35
N VAL A 144 -16.57 -12.45 -10.31
CA VAL A 144 -17.53 -11.78 -11.16
C VAL A 144 -17.04 -10.39 -11.57
N LYS A 145 -17.42 -9.95 -12.77
CA LYS A 145 -17.10 -8.59 -13.23
C LYS A 145 -17.99 -7.59 -12.48
N LEU A 146 -17.36 -6.65 -11.79
CA LEU A 146 -18.04 -5.57 -11.08
C LEU A 146 -18.20 -4.36 -12.02
N THR A 147 -19.43 -3.92 -12.24
CA THR A 147 -19.78 -2.91 -13.25
C THR A 147 -20.39 -1.64 -12.66
N ASN A 148 -20.79 -1.67 -11.41
CA ASN A 148 -21.42 -0.55 -10.72
C ASN A 148 -21.06 -0.52 -9.22
N ASP A 149 -21.34 0.61 -8.57
CA ASP A 149 -21.00 0.83 -7.16
C ASP A 149 -21.70 -0.18 -6.22
N ASN A 150 -22.91 -0.63 -6.50
CA ASN A 150 -23.61 -1.60 -5.65
C ASN A 150 -22.94 -2.98 -5.67
N GLU A 151 -22.46 -3.42 -6.84
CA GLU A 151 -21.70 -4.67 -6.97
C GLU A 151 -20.35 -4.56 -6.26
N ILE A 152 -19.67 -3.40 -6.37
CA ILE A 152 -18.41 -3.11 -5.67
C ILE A 152 -18.63 -3.15 -4.15
N VAL A 153 -19.68 -2.51 -3.64
CA VAL A 153 -20.04 -2.54 -2.21
C VAL A 153 -20.34 -3.97 -1.75
N THR A 154 -21.05 -4.76 -2.57
CA THR A 154 -21.35 -6.16 -2.24
C THR A 154 -20.06 -6.98 -2.14
N ALA A 155 -19.14 -6.85 -3.09
CA ALA A 155 -17.85 -7.52 -3.05
C ALA A 155 -16.98 -7.02 -1.87
N ALA A 156 -16.99 -5.72 -1.57
CA ALA A 156 -16.30 -5.18 -0.40
C ALA A 156 -16.87 -5.74 0.91
N ARG A 157 -18.19 -5.92 1.03
CA ARG A 157 -18.82 -6.60 2.19
C ARG A 157 -18.38 -8.06 2.32
N MET A 158 -18.14 -8.76 1.22
CA MET A 158 -17.58 -10.12 1.26
C MET A 158 -16.16 -10.11 1.86
N MET A 159 -15.35 -9.09 1.57
CA MET A 159 -14.02 -8.93 2.17
C MET A 159 -14.12 -8.62 3.67
N GLN A 160 -15.07 -7.78 4.07
CA GLN A 160 -15.33 -7.54 5.50
C GLN A 160 -15.80 -8.82 6.23
N ALA A 161 -16.67 -9.60 5.63
CA ALA A 161 -17.12 -10.88 6.19
C ALA A 161 -15.97 -11.87 6.39
N LYS A 162 -14.90 -11.78 5.56
CA LYS A 162 -13.67 -12.56 5.70
C LYS A 162 -12.67 -11.95 6.70
N GLY A 163 -12.90 -10.72 7.18
CA GLY A 163 -12.11 -10.11 8.25
C GLY A 163 -11.59 -8.70 7.99
N ALA A 164 -11.55 -8.19 6.77
CA ALA A 164 -11.13 -6.80 6.53
C ALA A 164 -12.00 -5.82 7.32
N ARG A 165 -11.40 -4.85 8.02
CA ARG A 165 -12.18 -3.83 8.72
C ARG A 165 -12.66 -2.75 7.76
N ASN A 166 -11.78 -2.21 6.95
CA ASN A 166 -12.09 -1.20 5.93
C ASN A 166 -11.62 -1.69 4.56
N VAL A 167 -12.41 -1.43 3.52
CA VAL A 167 -12.09 -1.82 2.14
C VAL A 167 -12.12 -0.59 1.26
N LEU A 168 -10.93 -0.14 0.82
CA LEU A 168 -10.74 0.97 -0.10
C LEU A 168 -10.57 0.42 -1.52
N VAL A 169 -11.55 0.65 -2.38
CA VAL A 169 -11.51 0.19 -3.77
C VAL A 169 -11.09 1.35 -4.68
N SER A 170 -9.94 1.23 -5.32
CA SER A 170 -9.49 2.19 -6.31
C SER A 170 -10.06 1.86 -7.70
N MET A 171 -10.56 2.87 -8.42
CA MET A 171 -11.26 2.71 -9.70
C MET A 171 -10.68 3.61 -10.78
N ALA A 172 -9.39 3.86 -10.73
CA ALA A 172 -8.68 4.71 -11.69
C ALA A 172 -9.42 6.05 -11.94
N GLY A 173 -9.78 6.34 -13.20
CA GLY A 173 -10.49 7.56 -13.58
C GLY A 173 -11.86 7.74 -12.96
N ASP A 174 -12.47 6.69 -12.44
CA ASP A 174 -13.76 6.75 -11.74
C ASP A 174 -13.62 7.13 -10.26
N GLY A 175 -12.39 7.25 -9.75
CA GLY A 175 -12.10 7.66 -8.38
C GLY A 175 -11.97 6.49 -7.42
N ALA A 176 -12.65 6.54 -6.27
CA ALA A 176 -12.54 5.49 -5.25
C ALA A 176 -13.83 5.32 -4.44
N LEU A 177 -13.99 4.12 -3.88
CA LEU A 177 -15.06 3.76 -2.97
C LEU A 177 -14.45 3.17 -1.70
N LEU A 178 -14.90 3.63 -0.53
CA LEU A 178 -14.55 3.07 0.76
C LEU A 178 -15.78 2.47 1.42
N LEU A 179 -15.70 1.21 1.83
CA LEU A 179 -16.60 0.61 2.80
C LEU A 179 -15.88 0.59 4.15
N ASP A 180 -16.36 1.39 5.11
CA ASP A 180 -15.74 1.48 6.43
C ASP A 180 -16.23 0.40 7.39
N GLU A 181 -15.52 0.21 8.50
CA GLU A 181 -15.82 -0.79 9.53
C GLU A 181 -17.13 -0.55 10.28
N ARG A 182 -17.75 0.62 10.13
CA ARG A 182 -19.06 0.99 10.69
C ARG A 182 -20.20 0.70 9.72
N GLY A 183 -19.88 0.20 8.50
CA GLY A 183 -20.82 -0.06 7.41
C GLY A 183 -21.11 1.14 6.54
N GLY A 184 -20.47 2.28 6.78
CA GLY A 184 -20.57 3.49 5.95
C GLY A 184 -19.93 3.28 4.57
N VAL A 185 -20.62 3.76 3.54
CA VAL A 185 -20.14 3.75 2.15
C VAL A 185 -19.79 5.17 1.75
N HIS A 186 -18.54 5.40 1.41
CA HIS A 186 -18.04 6.69 0.96
C HIS A 186 -17.60 6.59 -0.50
N ARG A 187 -18.07 7.50 -1.34
CA ARG A 187 -17.76 7.55 -2.77
C ARG A 187 -17.14 8.89 -3.13
N ILE A 188 -16.05 8.87 -3.88
CA ILE A 188 -15.42 10.08 -4.39
C ILE A 188 -14.99 9.89 -5.84
N GLY A 189 -15.25 10.90 -6.68
CA GLY A 189 -14.77 10.92 -8.06
C GLY A 189 -13.28 11.24 -8.15
N CYS A 190 -12.65 10.86 -9.27
CA CYS A 190 -11.27 11.23 -9.54
C CYS A 190 -11.16 12.74 -9.85
N PRO A 191 -10.20 13.46 -9.27
CA PRO A 191 -9.86 14.80 -9.72
C PRO A 191 -9.53 14.83 -11.22
N LYS A 192 -9.89 15.93 -11.88
CA LYS A 192 -9.59 16.10 -13.30
C LYS A 192 -8.10 16.39 -13.50
N GLY A 193 -7.47 15.67 -14.44
CA GLY A 193 -6.06 15.87 -14.79
C GLY A 193 -5.64 14.94 -15.93
N LYS A 194 -4.45 15.17 -16.46
CA LYS A 194 -3.86 14.32 -17.50
C LYS A 194 -2.97 13.27 -16.83
N VAL A 195 -3.29 12.00 -17.03
CA VAL A 195 -2.43 10.91 -16.56
C VAL A 195 -1.09 10.94 -17.32
N VAL A 196 -0.01 10.99 -16.56
CA VAL A 196 1.37 10.99 -17.02
C VAL A 196 2.03 9.64 -16.69
N ASN A 197 1.88 9.19 -15.41
CA ASN A 197 2.45 7.95 -14.94
C ASN A 197 1.64 7.40 -13.76
N SER A 198 1.04 6.22 -13.94
CA SER A 198 0.21 5.60 -12.90
C SER A 198 1.01 4.83 -11.82
N VAL A 199 2.33 4.69 -12.01
CA VAL A 199 3.20 3.95 -11.06
C VAL A 199 3.24 4.66 -9.72
N GLY A 200 2.98 3.92 -8.64
CA GLY A 200 2.94 4.46 -7.27
C GLY A 200 1.66 5.23 -6.91
N ALA A 201 0.68 5.36 -7.83
CA ALA A 201 -0.58 6.03 -7.53
C ALA A 201 -1.37 5.28 -6.45
N GLY A 202 -1.36 3.94 -6.47
CA GLY A 202 -1.97 3.10 -5.44
C GLY A 202 -1.31 3.28 -4.08
N ASP A 203 0.02 3.22 -4.03
CA ASP A 203 0.79 3.44 -2.80
C ASP A 203 0.56 4.85 -2.22
N SER A 204 0.53 5.85 -3.10
CA SER A 204 0.21 7.24 -2.72
C SER A 204 -1.21 7.39 -2.17
N MET A 205 -2.17 6.64 -2.72
CA MET A 205 -3.56 6.62 -2.19
C MET A 205 -3.60 6.02 -0.79
N VAL A 206 -2.89 4.92 -0.54
CA VAL A 206 -2.78 4.31 0.79
C VAL A 206 -2.14 5.29 1.76
N ALA A 207 -1.02 5.89 1.40
CA ALA A 207 -0.30 6.86 2.24
C ALA A 207 -1.18 8.07 2.57
N GLY A 208 -1.89 8.62 1.58
CA GLY A 208 -2.83 9.73 1.75
C GLY A 208 -4.01 9.37 2.63
N PHE A 209 -4.58 8.17 2.45
CA PHE A 209 -5.67 7.68 3.30
C PHE A 209 -5.23 7.56 4.77
N VAL A 210 -4.10 6.92 5.02
CA VAL A 210 -3.56 6.76 6.38
C VAL A 210 -3.29 8.11 7.04
N ALA A 211 -2.64 9.02 6.30
CA ALA A 211 -2.37 10.37 6.78
C ALA A 211 -3.67 11.15 7.09
N GLY A 212 -4.64 11.10 6.18
CA GLY A 212 -5.94 11.76 6.36
C GLY A 212 -6.71 11.20 7.54
N TYR A 213 -6.69 9.89 7.73
CA TYR A 213 -7.32 9.22 8.87
C TYR A 213 -6.70 9.68 10.21
N GLN A 214 -5.36 9.73 10.30
CA GLN A 214 -4.68 10.18 11.50
C GLN A 214 -4.93 11.68 11.78
N GLN A 215 -4.79 12.52 10.76
CA GLN A 215 -4.92 13.98 10.89
C GLN A 215 -6.34 14.43 11.22
N SER A 216 -7.36 13.69 10.76
CA SER A 216 -8.77 13.99 11.03
C SER A 216 -9.32 13.37 12.31
N GLY A 217 -8.51 12.60 13.05
CA GLY A 217 -8.98 11.88 14.23
C GLY A 217 -9.94 10.74 13.91
N GLY A 218 -9.81 10.13 12.72
CA GLY A 218 -10.58 8.95 12.31
C GLY A 218 -11.78 9.22 11.41
N ASP A 219 -11.82 10.37 10.71
CA ASP A 219 -12.84 10.66 9.70
C ASP A 219 -12.51 9.94 8.38
N TYR A 220 -13.33 8.98 8.02
CA TYR A 220 -13.17 8.17 6.82
C TYR A 220 -13.39 8.95 5.52
N ALA A 221 -14.27 9.95 5.50
CA ALA A 221 -14.50 10.78 4.33
C ALA A 221 -13.28 11.69 4.06
N ALA A 222 -12.72 12.30 5.09
CA ALA A 222 -11.49 13.09 5.00
C ALA A 222 -10.30 12.21 4.57
N ALA A 223 -10.17 11.00 5.11
CA ALA A 223 -9.15 10.02 4.73
C ALA A 223 -9.26 9.64 3.25
N LEU A 224 -10.47 9.32 2.78
CA LEU A 224 -10.72 8.98 1.38
C LEU A 224 -10.40 10.16 0.45
N LYS A 225 -10.78 11.38 0.83
CA LYS A 225 -10.50 12.59 0.05
C LYS A 225 -8.99 12.81 -0.13
N LEU A 226 -8.23 12.75 0.97
CA LEU A 226 -6.78 12.93 0.90
C LEU A 226 -6.11 11.77 0.14
N GLY A 227 -6.52 10.53 0.36
CA GLY A 227 -6.01 9.36 -0.36
C GLY A 227 -6.21 9.48 -1.87
N THR A 228 -7.42 9.85 -2.30
CA THR A 228 -7.73 10.03 -3.73
C THR A 228 -6.94 11.18 -4.34
N ALA A 229 -6.76 12.29 -3.63
CA ALA A 229 -5.94 13.40 -4.09
C ALA A 229 -4.47 13.00 -4.25
N CYS A 230 -3.91 12.25 -3.29
CA CYS A 230 -2.52 11.75 -3.36
C CYS A 230 -2.31 10.79 -4.55
N GLY A 231 -3.20 9.82 -4.73
CA GLY A 231 -3.14 8.89 -5.86
C GLY A 231 -3.25 9.60 -7.20
N SER A 232 -4.20 10.54 -7.33
CA SER A 232 -4.40 11.32 -8.55
C SER A 232 -3.22 12.25 -8.85
N ALA A 233 -2.70 12.97 -7.85
CA ALA A 233 -1.54 13.83 -8.02
C ALA A 233 -0.31 13.06 -8.50
N THR A 234 -0.08 11.84 -7.96
CA THR A 234 0.98 10.96 -8.42
C THR A 234 0.73 10.50 -9.86
N ALA A 235 -0.50 10.12 -10.21
CA ALA A 235 -0.83 9.72 -11.59
C ALA A 235 -0.64 10.86 -12.61
N PHE A 236 -0.75 12.11 -12.19
CA PHE A 236 -0.55 13.30 -13.02
C PHE A 236 0.90 13.81 -13.04
N SER A 237 1.82 13.16 -12.33
CA SER A 237 3.23 13.52 -12.22
C SER A 237 4.13 12.49 -12.90
N LEU A 238 5.37 12.86 -13.24
CA LEU A 238 6.38 11.93 -13.76
C LEU A 238 6.83 10.92 -12.69
N GLY A 239 6.91 11.35 -11.44
CA GLY A 239 7.24 10.54 -10.26
C GLY A 239 6.17 10.67 -9.19
N LEU A 240 6.52 10.38 -7.94
CA LEU A 240 5.62 10.60 -6.81
C LEU A 240 5.30 12.09 -6.65
N ALA A 241 4.03 12.39 -6.37
CA ALA A 241 3.57 13.77 -6.21
C ALA A 241 4.21 14.47 -5.00
N THR A 242 4.45 15.76 -5.14
CA THR A 242 4.81 16.64 -4.01
C THR A 242 3.56 17.05 -3.22
N LYS A 243 3.77 17.52 -1.98
CA LYS A 243 2.67 18.11 -1.20
C LYS A 243 1.95 19.23 -1.95
N ALA A 244 2.70 20.07 -2.65
CA ALA A 244 2.13 21.17 -3.44
C ALA A 244 1.20 20.69 -4.57
N ASP A 245 1.51 19.56 -5.20
CA ASP A 245 0.66 18.98 -6.23
C ASP A 245 -0.63 18.39 -5.64
N ILE A 246 -0.53 17.76 -4.48
CA ILE A 246 -1.69 17.23 -3.73
C ILE A 246 -2.60 18.38 -3.28
N ASP A 247 -2.04 19.46 -2.71
CA ASP A 247 -2.80 20.62 -2.21
C ASP A 247 -3.59 21.32 -3.33
N LYS A 248 -3.12 21.28 -4.58
CA LYS A 248 -3.88 21.78 -5.75
C LYS A 248 -5.16 20.99 -6.02
N LEU A 249 -5.16 19.70 -5.74
CA LEU A 249 -6.32 18.82 -5.98
C LEU A 249 -7.32 18.77 -4.82
N LEU A 250 -6.95 19.31 -3.66
CA LEU A 250 -7.80 19.38 -2.48
C LEU A 250 -8.67 20.66 -2.43
N LYS A 251 -8.33 21.67 -3.25
CA LYS A 251 -9.06 22.93 -3.40
C LYS A 251 -10.33 22.72 -4.22
#